data_63d20cbdb58afd66e4ba16faa9afaa4d
#
_entry.id   63d20cbdb58afd66e4ba16faa9afaa4d
#
_cell.length_a   1.000
_cell.length_b   1.000
_cell.length_c   1.000
_cell.angle_alpha   90.00
_cell.angle_beta   90.00
_cell.angle_gamma   90.00
#
_symmetry.space_group_name_H-M   'P 1'
#
loop_
_entity.id
_entity.type
_entity.pdbx_description
1 polymer ?
#
loop_
_entity_poly.entity_id
_entity_poly.type
_entity_poly.pdbx_seq_one_letter_code
_entity_poly.pdbx_strand_id
1 'polypeptide(L)'
;MDKTRMQQYMSQMRAMFNKHALYSDESPQYQIPFEPNPGDTVKIRFRTLKNNVDAVYFISGSIRAQMQVGLVRNGFDYYEIEIPVGNEPIRYFFEIQAGRVVCYYNKLGVTRELQEMYSFGIIPGFHTPDWAKGAVMYQIFVDRFCNGDPSNDVLTGEYSYIGEQVNKVDDWNRFPEQMDVRNFYGGDLQGVIDKMDYLQDLGVQVIYLNPVFVSPSNHKRSEERRGGKECRVKGG
;
A
#
# COMPACT_ATOMS: atom_id res chain seq x y z
N MET A 1 41.55 -36.56 0.77
CA MET A 1 41.49 -35.33 1.56
C MET A 1 40.84 -35.68 2.89
N ASP A 2 41.53 -35.42 4.04
CA ASP A 2 41.11 -35.84 5.35
C ASP A 2 39.80 -35.10 5.73
N LYS A 3 38.83 -35.82 6.35
CA LYS A 3 37.53 -35.28 6.78
C LYS A 3 37.70 -34.05 7.67
N THR A 4 38.71 -34.02 8.50
CA THR A 4 39.01 -32.92 9.42
C THR A 4 39.46 -31.67 8.68
N ARG A 5 40.26 -31.80 7.64
CA ARG A 5 40.67 -30.69 6.74
C ARG A 5 39.52 -30.16 5.93
N MET A 6 38.61 -31.04 5.48
CA MET A 6 37.40 -30.65 4.75
C MET A 6 36.47 -29.87 5.63
N GLN A 7 36.25 -30.31 6.89
CA GLN A 7 35.44 -29.59 7.88
C GLN A 7 36.02 -28.21 8.23
N GLN A 8 37.35 -28.12 8.40
CA GLN A 8 38.03 -26.82 8.60
C GLN A 8 37.89 -25.91 7.38
N TYR A 9 38.04 -26.46 6.19
CA TYR A 9 37.86 -25.67 4.94
C TYR A 9 36.43 -25.19 4.80
N MET A 10 35.43 -26.04 5.05
CA MET A 10 34.00 -25.67 5.03
C MET A 10 33.64 -24.67 6.10
N SER A 11 34.24 -24.72 7.29
CA SER A 11 34.01 -23.73 8.36
C SER A 11 34.58 -22.35 8.06
N GLN A 12 35.57 -22.29 7.16
CA GLN A 12 36.18 -21.04 6.67
C GLN A 12 35.53 -20.54 5.36
N MET A 13 34.71 -21.37 4.69
CA MET A 13 33.95 -20.94 3.54
C MET A 13 32.84 -20.01 3.99
N ARG A 14 32.93 -18.78 3.55
CA ARG A 14 31.88 -17.80 3.71
C ARG A 14 30.62 -18.28 2.97
N ALA A 15 29.48 -18.22 3.62
CA ALA A 15 28.20 -18.43 2.95
C ALA A 15 28.08 -17.49 1.75
N MET A 16 27.56 -17.99 0.61
CA MET A 16 27.27 -17.14 -0.53
C MET A 16 26.26 -16.07 -0.10
N PHE A 17 26.51 -14.82 -0.51
CA PHE A 17 25.60 -13.72 -0.27
C PHE A 17 24.19 -14.04 -0.80
N ASN A 18 23.24 -14.12 0.12
CA ASN A 18 21.85 -14.37 -0.20
C ASN A 18 21.03 -13.06 -0.12
N LYS A 19 20.81 -12.45 -1.28
CA LYS A 19 20.04 -11.21 -1.39
C LYS A 19 18.57 -11.33 -0.98
N HIS A 20 17.98 -12.54 -1.06
CA HIS A 20 16.58 -12.77 -0.69
C HIS A 20 16.36 -12.84 0.82
N ALA A 21 17.42 -12.90 1.60
CA ALA A 21 17.35 -12.86 3.05
C ALA A 21 17.36 -11.44 3.63
N LEU A 22 17.63 -10.44 2.79
CA LEU A 22 17.63 -9.03 3.16
C LEU A 22 16.20 -8.53 3.31
N TYR A 23 15.89 -7.86 4.42
CA TYR A 23 14.56 -7.32 4.64
C TYR A 23 14.55 -6.16 5.64
N SER A 24 13.81 -5.14 5.31
CA SER A 24 13.32 -4.09 6.20
C SER A 24 12.06 -3.46 5.60
N ASP A 25 11.25 -2.86 6.42
CA ASP A 25 10.08 -2.07 6.02
C ASP A 25 9.79 -0.97 7.04
N GLU A 26 8.68 -0.26 6.85
CA GLU A 26 8.21 0.79 7.76
C GLU A 26 7.22 0.26 8.81
N SER A 27 7.15 -1.06 9.05
CA SER A 27 6.26 -1.66 10.05
C SER A 27 6.75 -1.45 11.48
N PRO A 28 5.88 -1.64 12.49
CA PRO A 28 6.25 -1.55 13.91
C PRO A 28 7.36 -2.51 14.35
N GLN A 29 7.70 -3.52 13.54
CA GLN A 29 8.79 -4.44 13.82
C GLN A 29 10.16 -3.87 13.42
N TYR A 30 10.18 -2.97 12.42
CA TYR A 30 11.39 -2.42 11.83
C TYR A 30 11.59 -0.93 12.07
N GLN A 31 10.54 -0.20 12.44
CA GLN A 31 10.58 1.21 12.85
C GLN A 31 9.89 1.36 14.22
N ILE A 32 10.65 1.68 15.26
CA ILE A 32 10.20 1.67 16.66
C ILE A 32 10.61 2.98 17.36
N PRO A 33 9.66 3.84 17.78
CA PRO A 33 8.23 3.74 17.55
C PRO A 33 7.85 3.85 16.07
N PHE A 34 6.72 3.28 15.69
CA PHE A 34 6.19 3.23 14.34
C PHE A 34 5.73 4.62 13.84
N GLU A 35 5.08 5.38 14.72
CA GLU A 35 4.60 6.75 14.48
C GLU A 35 5.27 7.71 15.48
N PRO A 36 6.51 8.16 15.21
CA PRO A 36 7.24 8.97 16.17
C PRO A 36 6.78 10.42 16.18
N ASN A 37 6.91 11.06 17.35
CA ASN A 37 6.79 12.49 17.50
C ASN A 37 8.13 13.19 17.27
N PRO A 38 8.13 14.50 16.98
CA PRO A 38 9.33 15.31 17.07
C PRO A 38 9.95 15.21 18.48
N GLY A 39 11.25 14.97 18.53
CA GLY A 39 11.99 14.77 19.78
C GLY A 39 12.17 13.33 20.21
N ASP A 40 11.44 12.39 19.59
CA ASP A 40 11.63 10.96 19.84
C ASP A 40 12.95 10.45 19.22
N THR A 41 13.37 9.28 19.71
CA THR A 41 14.43 8.49 19.08
C THR A 41 13.79 7.25 18.45
N VAL A 42 14.00 7.07 17.13
CA VAL A 42 13.47 5.91 16.39
C VAL A 42 14.57 4.89 16.19
N LYS A 43 14.29 3.65 16.60
CA LYS A 43 15.12 2.50 16.29
C LYS A 43 14.72 1.94 14.93
N ILE A 44 15.65 1.93 14.00
CA ILE A 44 15.50 1.32 12.67
C ILE A 44 16.18 -0.03 12.66
N ARG A 45 15.48 -1.03 12.11
CA ARG A 45 15.97 -2.40 11.97
C ARG A 45 16.15 -2.81 10.52
N PHE A 46 17.14 -3.66 10.31
CA PHE A 46 17.37 -4.36 9.05
C PHE A 46 17.71 -5.81 9.34
N ARG A 47 17.04 -6.76 8.68
CA ARG A 47 17.23 -8.20 8.90
C ARG A 47 17.96 -8.85 7.74
N THR A 48 18.85 -9.79 8.08
CA THR A 48 19.47 -10.70 7.10
C THR A 48 19.76 -12.06 7.75
N LEU A 49 20.06 -13.08 6.94
CA LEU A 49 20.56 -14.34 7.48
C LEU A 49 21.84 -14.12 8.30
N LYS A 50 22.07 -14.97 9.29
CA LYS A 50 23.28 -14.94 10.09
C LYS A 50 24.52 -15.07 9.21
N ASN A 51 25.49 -14.18 9.42
CA ASN A 51 26.76 -14.12 8.67
C ASN A 51 26.61 -13.92 7.16
N ASN A 52 25.50 -13.35 6.70
CA ASN A 52 25.21 -13.15 5.27
C ASN A 52 25.92 -11.93 4.66
N VAL A 53 26.13 -10.88 5.47
CA VAL A 53 26.71 -9.61 5.04
C VAL A 53 27.84 -9.17 5.98
N ASP A 54 28.74 -8.29 5.50
CA ASP A 54 29.83 -7.76 6.32
C ASP A 54 29.40 -6.53 7.10
N ALA A 55 28.58 -5.68 6.48
CA ALA A 55 28.10 -4.47 7.08
C ALA A 55 26.77 -4.02 6.46
N VAL A 56 25.96 -3.36 7.26
CA VAL A 56 24.75 -2.64 6.85
C VAL A 56 24.92 -1.19 7.29
N TYR A 57 24.64 -0.26 6.39
CA TYR A 57 24.69 1.17 6.67
C TYR A 57 23.31 1.78 6.46
N PHE A 58 22.92 2.62 7.40
CA PHE A 58 21.80 3.54 7.26
C PHE A 58 22.27 4.77 6.52
N ILE A 59 21.57 5.16 5.46
CA ILE A 59 21.89 6.33 4.64
C ILE A 59 20.71 7.29 4.63
N SER A 60 20.96 8.55 4.97
CA SER A 60 19.96 9.63 4.91
C SER A 60 20.64 10.94 4.54
N GLY A 61 20.41 11.45 3.35
CA GLY A 61 21.13 12.63 2.84
C GLY A 61 22.64 12.42 2.87
N SER A 62 23.36 13.25 3.60
CA SER A 62 24.82 13.14 3.80
C SER A 62 25.23 12.18 4.92
N ILE A 63 24.28 11.66 5.68
CA ILE A 63 24.55 10.75 6.79
C ILE A 63 24.74 9.33 6.24
N ARG A 64 25.87 8.71 6.57
CA ARG A 64 26.17 7.30 6.37
C ARG A 64 26.63 6.70 7.68
N ALA A 65 25.77 5.95 8.35
CA ALA A 65 26.02 5.41 9.68
C ALA A 65 25.96 3.87 9.67
N GLN A 66 26.98 3.22 10.20
CA GLN A 66 27.02 1.76 10.29
C GLN A 66 26.07 1.28 11.37
N MET A 67 25.21 0.33 11.00
CA MET A 67 24.29 -0.34 11.92
C MET A 67 24.99 -1.47 12.65
N GLN A 68 24.58 -1.73 13.90
CA GLN A 68 25.13 -2.80 14.73
C GLN A 68 24.15 -3.95 14.85
N VAL A 69 24.64 -5.18 15.01
CA VAL A 69 23.79 -6.33 15.31
C VAL A 69 23.27 -6.19 16.74
N GLY A 70 21.97 -5.89 16.88
CA GLY A 70 21.30 -5.71 18.16
C GLY A 70 20.53 -6.95 18.62
N LEU A 71 20.07 -7.78 17.67
CA LEU A 71 19.27 -8.97 17.95
C LEU A 71 19.66 -10.09 16.99
N VAL A 72 19.78 -11.32 17.54
CA VAL A 72 19.92 -12.56 16.75
C VAL A 72 18.76 -13.47 17.08
N ARG A 73 17.94 -13.82 16.10
CA ARG A 73 16.76 -14.66 16.32
C ARG A 73 16.46 -15.54 15.10
N ASN A 74 16.16 -16.82 15.35
CA ASN A 74 15.74 -17.78 14.31
C ASN A 74 16.69 -17.85 13.10
N GLY A 75 18.01 -17.74 13.31
CA GLY A 75 19.00 -17.78 12.23
C GLY A 75 19.19 -16.48 11.45
N PHE A 76 18.59 -15.39 11.93
CA PHE A 76 18.72 -14.05 11.37
C PHE A 76 19.48 -13.11 12.30
N ASP A 77 20.30 -12.24 11.71
CA ASP A 77 20.90 -11.09 12.35
C ASP A 77 20.01 -9.87 12.08
N TYR A 78 19.68 -9.12 13.12
CA TYR A 78 18.96 -7.85 13.05
C TYR A 78 19.93 -6.72 13.36
N TYR A 79 20.24 -5.96 12.35
CA TYR A 79 21.02 -4.75 12.46
C TYR A 79 20.13 -3.61 12.94
N GLU A 80 20.58 -2.83 13.91
CA GLU A 80 19.82 -1.75 14.53
C GLU A 80 20.62 -0.45 14.54
N ILE A 81 19.93 0.66 14.45
CA ILE A 81 20.45 2.00 14.68
C ILE A 81 19.36 2.87 15.32
N GLU A 82 19.75 3.79 16.16
CA GLU A 82 18.86 4.78 16.78
C GLU A 82 19.06 6.13 16.12
N ILE A 83 17.96 6.74 15.65
CA ILE A 83 17.96 7.99 14.91
C ILE A 83 17.11 9.01 15.69
N PRO A 84 17.69 10.16 16.08
CA PRO A 84 16.91 11.25 16.65
C PRO A 84 16.00 11.87 15.60
N VAL A 85 14.76 12.12 15.96
CA VAL A 85 13.72 12.64 15.07
C VAL A 85 13.47 14.12 15.37
N GLY A 86 13.66 14.97 14.37
CA GLY A 86 13.33 16.39 14.41
C GLY A 86 11.92 16.68 13.93
N ASN A 87 11.68 17.88 13.43
CA ASN A 87 10.37 18.28 12.85
C ASN A 87 10.25 17.88 11.37
N GLU A 88 11.35 17.67 10.68
CA GLU A 88 11.37 17.43 9.24
C GLU A 88 11.30 15.94 8.93
N PRO A 89 10.62 15.54 7.84
CA PRO A 89 10.61 14.17 7.36
C PRO A 89 12.01 13.66 7.05
N ILE A 90 12.30 12.43 7.46
CA ILE A 90 13.58 11.75 7.20
C ILE A 90 13.35 10.73 6.10
N ARG A 91 14.10 10.81 5.00
CA ARG A 91 14.15 9.78 3.95
C ARG A 91 15.43 8.98 4.10
N TYR A 92 15.33 7.64 4.04
CA TYR A 92 16.48 6.77 4.21
C TYR A 92 16.40 5.50 3.37
N PHE A 93 17.53 4.89 3.18
CA PHE A 93 17.70 3.56 2.58
C PHE A 93 18.89 2.86 3.22
N PHE A 94 19.13 1.62 2.86
CA PHE A 94 20.27 0.87 3.38
C PHE A 94 21.29 0.61 2.28
N GLU A 95 22.57 0.72 2.63
CA GLU A 95 23.69 0.21 1.85
C GLU A 95 24.19 -1.07 2.52
N ILE A 96 24.33 -2.14 1.75
CA ILE A 96 24.74 -3.47 2.22
C ILE A 96 26.05 -3.84 1.57
N GLN A 97 27.00 -4.27 2.39
CA GLN A 97 28.31 -4.75 1.94
C GLN A 97 28.48 -6.24 2.23
N ALA A 98 28.82 -7.01 1.19
CA ALA A 98 29.06 -8.45 1.28
C ALA A 98 30.25 -8.83 0.38
N GLY A 99 31.46 -8.91 0.94
CA GLY A 99 32.72 -9.07 0.22
C GLY A 99 32.98 -7.88 -0.71
N ARG A 100 33.00 -8.17 -2.00
CA ARG A 100 33.16 -7.16 -3.07
C ARG A 100 31.82 -6.61 -3.59
N VAL A 101 30.72 -7.14 -3.09
CA VAL A 101 29.38 -6.72 -3.51
C VAL A 101 28.93 -5.56 -2.63
N VAL A 102 28.52 -4.47 -3.27
CA VAL A 102 27.77 -3.37 -2.63
C VAL A 102 26.42 -3.30 -3.32
N CYS A 103 25.35 -3.27 -2.55
CA CYS A 103 24.01 -3.09 -3.06
C CYS A 103 23.19 -2.21 -2.09
N TYR A 104 22.06 -1.72 -2.58
CA TYR A 104 21.14 -0.88 -1.83
C TYR A 104 19.84 -1.63 -1.55
N TYR A 105 19.16 -1.24 -0.47
CA TYR A 105 17.85 -1.76 -0.13
C TYR A 105 16.91 -0.60 0.20
N ASN A 106 15.78 -0.55 -0.50
CA ASN A 106 14.72 0.43 -0.33
C ASN A 106 13.35 -0.25 -0.50
N LYS A 107 12.26 0.50 -0.71
CA LYS A 107 10.88 -0.05 -0.92
C LYS A 107 10.76 -1.01 -2.12
N LEU A 108 11.69 -0.97 -3.08
CA LEU A 108 11.76 -1.94 -4.20
C LEU A 108 12.49 -3.24 -3.81
N GLY A 109 13.04 -3.30 -2.59
CA GLY A 109 13.93 -4.39 -2.18
C GLY A 109 15.37 -4.13 -2.59
N VAL A 110 16.10 -5.19 -2.99
CA VAL A 110 17.53 -5.10 -3.33
C VAL A 110 17.74 -4.52 -4.72
N THR A 111 18.50 -3.45 -4.83
CA THR A 111 18.88 -2.79 -6.09
C THR A 111 20.39 -2.62 -6.21
N ARG A 112 20.91 -2.55 -7.44
CA ARG A 112 22.33 -2.23 -7.69
C ARG A 112 22.56 -0.73 -7.77
N GLU A 113 21.56 -0.01 -8.28
CA GLU A 113 21.56 1.45 -8.42
C GLU A 113 20.54 2.04 -7.47
N LEU A 114 20.88 3.14 -6.85
CA LEU A 114 20.00 3.84 -5.93
C LEU A 114 18.89 4.56 -6.71
N GLN A 115 17.65 4.34 -6.29
CA GLN A 115 16.47 5.05 -6.75
C GLN A 115 15.82 5.75 -5.55
N GLU A 116 16.20 7.00 -5.32
CA GLU A 116 15.83 7.78 -4.11
C GLU A 116 14.32 7.92 -3.92
N MET A 117 13.54 7.93 -5.02
CA MET A 117 12.07 8.03 -4.93
C MET A 117 11.42 6.87 -4.16
N TYR A 118 12.12 5.74 -4.05
CA TYR A 118 11.66 4.57 -3.29
C TYR A 118 12.31 4.44 -1.90
N SER A 119 12.92 5.50 -1.40
CA SER A 119 13.44 5.55 -0.03
C SER A 119 12.33 5.31 1.00
N PHE A 120 12.69 4.71 2.13
CA PHE A 120 11.83 4.66 3.31
C PHE A 120 11.68 6.07 3.89
N GLY A 121 10.65 6.26 4.73
CA GLY A 121 10.37 7.56 5.33
C GLY A 121 9.96 7.49 6.79
N ILE A 122 10.39 8.46 7.56
CA ILE A 122 9.86 8.76 8.88
C ILE A 122 9.20 10.13 8.78
N ILE A 123 7.92 10.21 9.13
CA ILE A 123 7.16 11.46 9.12
C ILE A 123 6.82 11.80 10.58
N PRO A 124 7.55 12.73 11.20
CA PRO A 124 7.33 13.08 12.61
C PRO A 124 5.95 13.67 12.84
N GLY A 125 5.29 13.26 13.93
CA GLY A 125 3.97 13.78 14.31
C GLY A 125 2.81 13.31 13.42
N PHE A 126 3.06 12.42 12.45
CA PHE A 126 2.00 11.77 11.69
C PHE A 126 1.47 10.57 12.47
N HIS A 127 0.18 10.58 12.76
CA HIS A 127 -0.51 9.47 13.44
C HIS A 127 -1.73 9.06 12.65
N THR A 128 -1.79 7.77 12.32
CA THR A 128 -3.01 7.18 11.77
C THR A 128 -4.06 7.14 12.87
N PRO A 129 -5.28 7.67 12.64
CA PRO A 129 -6.37 7.58 13.64
C PRO A 129 -6.59 6.12 14.08
N ASP A 130 -6.79 5.91 15.38
CA ASP A 130 -6.91 4.56 15.94
C ASP A 130 -8.07 3.76 15.34
N TRP A 131 -9.17 4.43 15.01
CA TRP A 131 -10.30 3.80 14.33
C TRP A 131 -9.96 3.23 12.95
N ALA A 132 -8.94 3.78 12.27
CA ALA A 132 -8.53 3.32 10.93
C ALA A 132 -7.55 2.14 11.00
N LYS A 133 -6.88 1.94 12.14
CA LYS A 133 -5.91 0.86 12.33
C LYS A 133 -6.62 -0.49 12.39
N GLY A 134 -6.44 -1.30 11.35
CA GLY A 134 -7.09 -2.60 11.25
C GLY A 134 -8.56 -2.58 10.84
N ALA A 135 -9.10 -1.41 10.45
CA ALA A 135 -10.47 -1.30 9.99
C ALA A 135 -10.71 -2.09 8.69
N VAL A 136 -11.83 -2.79 8.64
CA VAL A 136 -12.32 -3.44 7.43
C VAL A 136 -12.98 -2.39 6.55
N MET A 137 -12.37 -2.11 5.39
CA MET A 137 -12.90 -1.18 4.41
C MET A 137 -13.60 -1.93 3.28
N TYR A 138 -14.78 -1.45 2.88
CA TYR A 138 -15.53 -1.98 1.76
C TYR A 138 -15.72 -0.91 0.70
N GLN A 139 -15.16 -1.15 -0.48
CA GLN A 139 -15.33 -0.24 -1.62
C GLN A 139 -16.59 -0.60 -2.39
N ILE A 140 -17.50 0.36 -2.57
CA ILE A 140 -18.78 0.16 -3.25
C ILE A 140 -18.77 0.88 -4.60
N PHE A 141 -18.97 0.11 -5.68
CA PHE A 141 -19.37 0.63 -6.97
C PHE A 141 -20.90 0.72 -6.99
N VAL A 142 -21.46 1.89 -6.68
CA VAL A 142 -22.86 2.07 -6.29
C VAL A 142 -23.84 1.53 -7.32
N ASP A 143 -23.63 1.82 -8.62
CA ASP A 143 -24.51 1.31 -9.70
C ASP A 143 -24.65 -0.22 -9.73
N ARG A 144 -23.70 -0.97 -9.17
CA ARG A 144 -23.67 -2.43 -9.18
C ARG A 144 -23.78 -3.05 -7.78
N PHE A 145 -24.31 -2.34 -6.80
CA PHE A 145 -24.38 -2.82 -5.43
C PHE A 145 -25.80 -3.23 -5.00
N CYS A 146 -26.73 -2.29 -5.03
CA CYS A 146 -28.13 -2.53 -4.71
C CYS A 146 -28.98 -1.39 -5.26
N ASN A 147 -30.12 -1.74 -5.90
CA ASN A 147 -31.12 -0.79 -6.33
C ASN A 147 -32.14 -0.60 -5.19
N GLY A 148 -32.17 0.56 -4.59
CA GLY A 148 -33.09 0.92 -3.50
C GLY A 148 -34.31 1.72 -3.98
N ASP A 149 -34.15 2.48 -5.06
CA ASP A 149 -35.20 3.29 -5.67
C ASP A 149 -35.25 3.14 -7.19
N PRO A 150 -36.03 2.20 -7.72
CA PRO A 150 -36.16 1.98 -9.15
C PRO A 150 -36.69 3.18 -9.96
N SER A 151 -37.23 4.21 -9.29
CA SER A 151 -37.76 5.40 -9.97
C SER A 151 -36.64 6.32 -10.52
N ASN A 152 -35.42 6.15 -10.05
CA ASN A 152 -34.26 6.91 -10.50
C ASN A 152 -33.39 6.18 -11.54
N ASP A 153 -33.77 4.97 -11.95
CA ASP A 153 -33.06 4.15 -12.91
C ASP A 153 -32.89 4.84 -14.26
N VAL A 154 -31.73 4.66 -14.89
CA VAL A 154 -31.52 5.01 -16.29
C VAL A 154 -32.24 3.97 -17.16
N LEU A 155 -33.14 4.45 -18.04
CA LEU A 155 -33.91 3.58 -18.92
C LEU A 155 -33.13 3.29 -20.22
N THR A 156 -33.38 2.11 -20.80
CA THR A 156 -32.82 1.75 -22.10
C THR A 156 -33.26 2.74 -23.17
N GLY A 157 -32.29 3.33 -23.87
CA GLY A 157 -32.53 4.31 -24.92
C GLY A 157 -32.84 5.73 -24.43
N GLU A 158 -32.72 6.02 -23.12
CA GLU A 158 -33.01 7.35 -22.56
C GLU A 158 -32.09 8.44 -23.14
N TYR A 159 -30.85 8.09 -23.39
CA TYR A 159 -29.87 8.97 -24.08
C TYR A 159 -28.77 8.14 -24.73
N SER A 160 -27.89 8.83 -25.47
CA SER A 160 -26.71 8.20 -26.08
C SER A 160 -25.44 8.66 -25.43
N TYR A 161 -24.49 7.73 -25.22
CA TYR A 161 -23.16 8.00 -24.72
C TYR A 161 -22.10 7.27 -25.55
N ILE A 162 -21.07 8.00 -26.01
CA ILE A 162 -20.03 7.47 -26.93
C ILE A 162 -20.65 6.82 -28.18
N GLY A 163 -21.64 7.50 -28.80
CA GLY A 163 -22.23 7.10 -30.08
C GLY A 163 -23.24 5.97 -30.05
N GLU A 164 -23.53 5.40 -28.88
CA GLU A 164 -24.50 4.31 -28.69
C GLU A 164 -25.48 4.60 -27.57
N GLN A 165 -26.64 3.93 -27.58
CA GLN A 165 -27.67 4.09 -26.55
C GLN A 165 -27.22 3.50 -25.22
N VAL A 166 -27.67 4.13 -24.13
CA VAL A 166 -27.55 3.54 -22.78
C VAL A 166 -28.57 2.42 -22.59
N ASN A 167 -28.26 1.45 -21.74
CA ASN A 167 -29.12 0.32 -21.47
C ASN A 167 -29.30 0.11 -19.98
N LYS A 168 -30.53 -0.17 -19.55
CA LYS A 168 -30.81 -0.75 -18.24
C LYS A 168 -30.50 -2.24 -18.26
N VAL A 169 -29.79 -2.72 -17.24
CA VAL A 169 -29.52 -4.15 -17.04
C VAL A 169 -30.52 -4.71 -16.05
N ASP A 170 -31.42 -5.57 -16.53
CA ASP A 170 -32.43 -6.20 -15.68
C ASP A 170 -31.91 -7.45 -14.97
N ASP A 171 -30.96 -8.17 -15.58
CA ASP A 171 -30.34 -9.34 -14.97
C ASP A 171 -29.05 -8.98 -14.21
N TRP A 172 -29.16 -8.85 -12.90
CA TRP A 172 -28.03 -8.56 -12.02
C TRP A 172 -26.97 -9.67 -11.94
N ASN A 173 -27.24 -10.87 -12.44
CA ASN A 173 -26.27 -11.97 -12.53
C ASN A 173 -25.44 -11.91 -13.81
N ARG A 174 -25.78 -11.00 -14.73
CA ARG A 174 -24.99 -10.78 -15.94
C ARG A 174 -23.62 -10.25 -15.59
N PHE A 175 -22.57 -10.88 -16.13
CA PHE A 175 -21.21 -10.36 -16.00
C PHE A 175 -21.04 -9.04 -16.79
N PRO A 176 -20.31 -8.05 -16.24
CA PRO A 176 -19.95 -6.85 -16.96
C PRO A 176 -19.16 -7.18 -18.23
N GLU A 177 -19.45 -6.47 -19.31
CA GLU A 177 -18.75 -6.58 -20.58
C GLU A 177 -17.48 -5.71 -20.61
N GLN A 178 -16.62 -5.94 -21.61
CA GLN A 178 -15.52 -5.04 -21.89
C GLN A 178 -16.10 -3.68 -22.32
N MET A 179 -15.60 -2.56 -21.75
CA MET A 179 -16.12 -1.22 -21.98
C MET A 179 -17.59 -1.02 -21.61
N ASP A 180 -18.03 -1.68 -20.54
CA ASP A 180 -19.41 -1.70 -20.02
C ASP A 180 -19.82 -0.39 -19.32
N VAL A 181 -19.58 0.75 -20.00
CA VAL A 181 -19.80 2.11 -19.45
C VAL A 181 -21.21 2.65 -19.67
N ARG A 182 -22.01 1.96 -20.50
CA ARG A 182 -23.37 2.36 -20.90
C ARG A 182 -24.47 1.48 -20.31
N ASN A 183 -24.09 0.39 -19.67
CA ASN A 183 -25.01 -0.57 -19.06
C ASN A 183 -25.20 -0.24 -17.58
N PHE A 184 -26.38 0.24 -17.22
CA PHE A 184 -26.72 0.67 -15.87
C PHE A 184 -27.49 -0.46 -15.14
N TYR A 185 -27.01 -0.84 -13.98
CA TYR A 185 -27.65 -1.83 -13.11
C TYR A 185 -28.69 -1.21 -12.18
N GLY A 186 -28.66 0.13 -12.04
CA GLY A 186 -29.63 0.88 -11.27
C GLY A 186 -29.32 0.94 -9.75
N GLY A 187 -28.14 0.49 -9.33
CA GLY A 187 -27.74 0.65 -7.93
C GLY A 187 -27.60 2.12 -7.57
N ASP A 188 -28.06 2.49 -6.38
CA ASP A 188 -28.16 3.86 -5.90
C ASP A 188 -27.75 3.99 -4.40
N LEU A 189 -27.76 5.23 -3.89
CA LEU A 189 -27.41 5.48 -2.49
C LEU A 189 -28.48 4.92 -1.54
N GLN A 190 -29.75 4.85 -1.95
CA GLN A 190 -30.78 4.24 -1.15
C GLN A 190 -30.52 2.75 -0.98
N GLY A 191 -30.10 2.06 -2.04
CA GLY A 191 -29.70 0.66 -1.99
C GLY A 191 -28.48 0.42 -1.07
N VAL A 192 -27.55 1.37 -0.99
CA VAL A 192 -26.44 1.29 -0.01
C VAL A 192 -27.00 1.40 1.41
N ILE A 193 -27.94 2.35 1.66
CA ILE A 193 -28.59 2.51 2.96
C ILE A 193 -29.36 1.24 3.36
N ASP A 194 -30.13 0.67 2.44
CA ASP A 194 -30.91 -0.56 2.67
C ASP A 194 -30.03 -1.78 2.99
N LYS A 195 -28.75 -1.73 2.62
CA LYS A 195 -27.76 -2.79 2.89
C LYS A 195 -26.83 -2.49 4.06
N MET A 196 -27.10 -1.47 4.87
CA MET A 196 -26.23 -1.12 6.01
C MET A 196 -26.14 -2.25 7.04
N ASP A 197 -27.24 -2.93 7.35
CA ASP A 197 -27.22 -4.06 8.28
C ASP A 197 -26.36 -5.21 7.74
N TYR A 198 -26.46 -5.51 6.45
CA TYR A 198 -25.60 -6.51 5.79
C TYR A 198 -24.13 -6.15 5.90
N LEU A 199 -23.77 -4.88 5.67
CA LEU A 199 -22.38 -4.41 5.75
C LEU A 199 -21.89 -4.46 7.21
N GLN A 200 -22.73 -4.14 8.17
CA GLN A 200 -22.42 -4.24 9.60
C GLN A 200 -22.19 -5.69 10.03
N ASP A 201 -23.06 -6.62 9.63
CA ASP A 201 -22.93 -8.05 9.91
C ASP A 201 -21.66 -8.65 9.29
N LEU A 202 -21.24 -8.11 8.13
CA LEU A 202 -19.97 -8.47 7.48
C LEU A 202 -18.74 -7.91 8.23
N GLY A 203 -18.94 -7.05 9.21
CA GLY A 203 -17.87 -6.42 10.02
C GLY A 203 -17.22 -5.22 9.33
N VAL A 204 -17.87 -4.61 8.35
CA VAL A 204 -17.39 -3.39 7.67
C VAL A 204 -17.43 -2.20 8.62
N GLN A 205 -16.32 -1.51 8.75
CA GLN A 205 -16.16 -0.33 9.60
C GLN A 205 -16.05 0.96 8.81
N VAL A 206 -15.61 0.85 7.55
CA VAL A 206 -15.43 2.00 6.65
C VAL A 206 -16.00 1.66 5.28
N ILE A 207 -16.84 2.52 4.76
CA ILE A 207 -17.38 2.43 3.40
C ILE A 207 -16.67 3.47 2.54
N TYR A 208 -16.08 3.02 1.43
CA TYR A 208 -15.54 3.88 0.38
C TYR A 208 -16.45 3.81 -0.83
N LEU A 209 -17.19 4.89 -1.10
CA LEU A 209 -18.03 4.97 -2.28
C LEU A 209 -17.21 5.39 -3.49
N ASN A 210 -17.30 4.64 -4.59
CA ASN A 210 -16.89 5.15 -5.89
C ASN A 210 -17.70 6.42 -6.20
N PRO A 211 -17.21 7.31 -7.09
CA PRO A 211 -17.89 8.58 -7.37
C PRO A 211 -19.38 8.39 -7.68
N VAL A 212 -20.23 9.22 -7.06
CA VAL A 212 -21.71 9.13 -7.16
C VAL A 212 -22.35 10.30 -7.89
N PHE A 213 -21.55 11.24 -8.40
CA PHE A 213 -22.07 12.40 -9.12
C PHE A 213 -22.72 12.01 -10.45
N VAL A 214 -23.67 12.85 -10.91
CA VAL A 214 -24.35 12.65 -12.18
C VAL A 214 -23.34 12.57 -13.33
N SER A 215 -23.39 11.50 -14.08
CA SER A 215 -22.48 11.22 -15.21
C SER A 215 -23.26 10.53 -16.33
N PRO A 216 -22.88 10.74 -17.59
CA PRO A 216 -23.50 10.02 -18.71
C PRO A 216 -23.08 8.54 -18.78
N SER A 217 -22.20 8.07 -17.89
CA SER A 217 -21.77 6.68 -17.79
C SER A 217 -22.01 6.12 -16.40
N ASN A 218 -22.14 4.79 -16.29
CA ASN A 218 -22.23 4.09 -15.01
C ASN A 218 -20.95 4.25 -14.18
N HIS A 219 -19.79 4.47 -14.81
CA HIS A 219 -18.55 4.87 -14.16
C HIS A 219 -18.60 6.36 -13.83
N LYS A 220 -19.33 6.70 -12.79
CA LYS A 220 -19.46 8.09 -12.34
C LYS A 220 -18.08 8.60 -11.94
N ARG A 221 -17.69 9.80 -12.46
CA ARG A 221 -16.37 10.39 -12.21
C ARG A 221 -16.43 11.36 -11.04
N SER A 222 -15.34 11.45 -10.28
CA SER A 222 -15.07 12.58 -9.41
C SER A 222 -14.64 13.75 -10.31
N GLU A 223 -15.45 14.81 -10.39
CA GLU A 223 -15.12 16.14 -10.93
C GLU A 223 -14.06 16.23 -12.03
N GLU A 224 -14.37 15.88 -13.27
CA GLU A 224 -13.72 16.57 -14.37
C GLU A 224 -14.60 17.76 -14.76
N ARG A 225 -14.30 18.94 -14.26
CA ARG A 225 -14.77 20.21 -14.81
C ARG A 225 -14.17 20.40 -16.21
N ARG A 226 -14.72 19.74 -17.20
CA ARG A 226 -14.58 20.19 -18.57
C ARG A 226 -15.61 21.30 -18.80
N GLY A 227 -15.12 22.54 -18.65
CA GLY A 227 -15.77 23.73 -19.21
C GLY A 227 -17.22 23.98 -18.79
N GLY A 228 -17.44 24.73 -17.73
CA GLY A 228 -18.54 25.69 -17.60
C GLY A 228 -19.98 25.22 -17.83
N LYS A 229 -20.34 23.98 -17.49
CA LYS A 229 -21.75 23.57 -17.37
C LYS A 229 -22.03 23.09 -15.97
N GLU A 230 -22.94 23.82 -15.30
CA GLU A 230 -23.41 23.55 -13.95
C GLU A 230 -23.82 22.08 -13.80
N CYS A 231 -23.23 21.37 -12.83
CA CYS A 231 -23.76 20.11 -12.36
C CYS A 231 -25.09 20.36 -11.67
N ARG A 232 -26.19 20.13 -12.35
CA ARG A 232 -27.49 20.03 -11.69
C ARG A 232 -27.53 18.73 -10.91
N VAL A 233 -27.47 18.82 -9.61
CA VAL A 233 -27.87 17.75 -8.69
C VAL A 233 -29.39 17.62 -8.87
N LYS A 234 -29.86 16.56 -9.52
CA LYS A 234 -31.24 16.14 -9.33
C LYS A 234 -31.26 15.47 -7.95
N GLY A 235 -31.72 16.24 -6.96
CA GLY A 235 -32.05 15.70 -5.66
C GLY A 235 -33.26 14.79 -5.83
N GLY A 236 -33.12 13.54 -5.44
CA GLY A 236 -34.18 12.67 -5.04
C GLY A 236 -34.14 12.57 -3.53
#